data_f7765f675805ea9e8b61668c1700c885
#
_entry.id   f7765f675805ea9e8b61668c1700c885
#
_cell.length_a   1.000
_cell.length_b   1.000
_cell.length_c   1.000
_cell.angle_alpha   90.00
_cell.angle_beta   90.00
_cell.angle_gamma   90.00
#
_symmetry.space_group_name_H-M   'P 1'
#
loop_
_entity.id
_entity.type
_entity.pdbx_description
1 polymer ?
#
loop_
_entity_poly.entity_id
_entity_poly.type
_entity_poly.pdbx_seq_one_letter_code
_entity_poly.pdbx_strand_id
1 'polypeptide(L)'
;VDVTQHKAHLRRYFDGVGFARWSAIYGDARLSVVRNTIRAGHNVMLGVADSWVGEAFPSATGLTALDAGCGTGLFSLALARRGFKVASSDLAPQMAAATARAAAAAGLSDRVSCWASDLESITGSYDLVNCFDVLIHYPAEPFAAMLSHLASLCRGTLLFTYAPYSPVLAAMHRVGGYFPHSQRRTDIQMIREATVRQALADSGMRFRRAERVGKGFYHVMLVEASRG
;
A
#
# COMPACT_ATOMS: atom_id res chain seq x y z
N VAL A 1 0.87 18.61 -11.41
CA VAL A 1 1.90 17.55 -11.63
C VAL A 1 1.37 16.65 -12.72
N ASP A 2 2.17 16.42 -13.78
CA ASP A 2 1.81 15.43 -14.80
C ASP A 2 1.86 14.03 -14.17
N VAL A 3 0.70 13.44 -13.97
CA VAL A 3 0.54 12.12 -13.33
C VAL A 3 1.27 11.03 -14.11
N THR A 4 1.33 11.13 -15.44
CA THR A 4 2.00 10.15 -16.30
C THR A 4 3.53 10.18 -16.09
N GLN A 5 4.12 11.37 -16.05
CA GLN A 5 5.56 11.53 -15.76
C GLN A 5 5.89 11.10 -14.34
N HIS A 6 5.02 11.40 -13.37
CA HIS A 6 5.18 11.00 -11.98
C HIS A 6 5.18 9.46 -11.83
N LYS A 7 4.23 8.77 -12.46
CA LYS A 7 4.18 7.30 -12.49
C LYS A 7 5.40 6.68 -13.17
N ALA A 8 5.83 7.23 -14.31
CA ALA A 8 7.04 6.77 -14.98
C ALA A 8 8.29 6.91 -14.10
N HIS A 9 8.34 7.95 -13.26
CA HIS A 9 9.40 8.11 -12.25
C HIS A 9 9.31 7.05 -11.15
N LEU A 10 8.13 6.83 -10.57
CA LEU A 10 7.89 5.80 -9.55
C LEU A 10 8.24 4.40 -10.08
N ARG A 11 7.78 4.07 -11.29
CA ARG A 11 8.09 2.79 -11.94
C ARG A 11 9.59 2.56 -12.06
N ARG A 12 10.33 3.53 -12.62
CA ARG A 12 11.80 3.44 -12.74
C ARG A 12 12.48 3.29 -11.39
N TYR A 13 11.99 3.99 -10.37
CA TYR A 13 12.54 3.88 -9.02
C TYR A 13 12.32 2.48 -8.45
N PHE A 14 11.09 1.96 -8.47
CA PHE A 14 10.73 0.67 -7.88
C PHE A 14 11.26 -0.53 -8.69
N ASP A 15 11.42 -0.41 -10.00
CA ASP A 15 12.09 -1.43 -10.84
C ASP A 15 13.61 -1.44 -10.69
N GLY A 16 14.21 -0.39 -10.19
CA GLY A 16 15.65 -0.24 -10.04
C GLY A 16 16.10 -0.29 -8.58
N VAL A 17 16.66 0.82 -8.14
CA VAL A 17 17.23 0.99 -6.77
C VAL A 17 16.19 0.71 -5.68
N GLY A 18 14.94 1.02 -5.93
CA GLY A 18 13.83 0.78 -5.02
C GLY A 18 13.62 -0.71 -4.78
N PHE A 19 13.65 -1.54 -5.82
CA PHE A 19 13.49 -2.99 -5.67
C PHE A 19 14.51 -3.59 -4.69
N ALA A 20 15.80 -3.36 -4.92
CA ALA A 20 16.85 -3.86 -4.04
C ALA A 20 16.71 -3.35 -2.60
N ARG A 21 16.32 -2.07 -2.44
CA ARG A 21 16.12 -1.43 -1.14
C ARG A 21 14.94 -2.04 -0.38
N TRP A 22 13.79 -2.17 -1.02
CA TRP A 22 12.57 -2.66 -0.39
C TRP A 22 12.60 -4.17 -0.17
N SER A 23 13.18 -4.94 -1.09
CA SER A 23 13.44 -6.38 -0.87
C SER A 23 14.35 -6.60 0.33
N ALA A 24 15.37 -5.76 0.54
CA ALA A 24 16.21 -5.83 1.74
C ALA A 24 15.44 -5.43 3.02
N ILE A 25 14.55 -4.41 2.94
CA ILE A 25 13.72 -3.98 4.08
C ILE A 25 12.74 -5.08 4.49
N TYR A 26 12.14 -5.77 3.53
CA TYR A 26 11.14 -6.82 3.78
C TYR A 26 11.75 -8.23 3.99
N GLY A 27 13.04 -8.43 3.69
CA GLY A 27 13.79 -9.67 3.91
C GLY A 27 14.59 -9.65 5.22
N ASP A 28 15.49 -10.64 5.37
CA ASP A 28 16.29 -10.85 6.58
C ASP A 28 17.64 -10.11 6.58
N ALA A 29 17.88 -9.23 5.58
CA ALA A 29 19.14 -8.50 5.47
C ALA A 29 19.41 -7.61 6.69
N ARG A 30 20.70 -7.48 7.04
CA ARG A 30 21.14 -6.48 8.03
C ARG A 30 20.90 -5.09 7.48
N LEU A 31 20.18 -4.27 8.22
CA LEU A 31 19.77 -2.92 7.83
C LEU A 31 20.42 -1.85 8.71
N SER A 32 20.53 -0.63 8.17
CA SER A 32 20.82 0.54 9.00
C SER A 32 19.69 0.80 10.02
N VAL A 33 20.00 1.52 11.09
CA VAL A 33 19.02 1.87 12.15
C VAL A 33 17.74 2.47 11.54
N VAL A 34 17.86 3.40 10.59
CA VAL A 34 16.72 4.03 9.90
C VAL A 34 15.84 3.00 9.18
N ARG A 35 16.46 2.09 8.40
CA ARG A 35 15.72 1.06 7.66
C ARG A 35 15.08 0.04 8.59
N ASN A 36 15.70 -0.26 9.74
CA ASN A 36 15.11 -1.11 10.77
C ASN A 36 13.85 -0.49 11.37
N THR A 37 13.80 0.84 11.58
CA THR A 37 12.57 1.49 12.06
C THR A 37 11.46 1.45 11.02
N ILE A 38 11.78 1.57 9.73
CA ILE A 38 10.81 1.43 8.63
C ILE A 38 10.25 -0.01 8.60
N ARG A 39 11.12 -1.03 8.64
CA ARG A 39 10.70 -2.45 8.74
C ARG A 39 9.79 -2.68 9.94
N ALA A 40 10.19 -2.21 11.12
CA ALA A 40 9.41 -2.40 12.33
C ALA A 40 8.04 -1.72 12.26
N GLY A 41 7.96 -0.50 11.74
CA GLY A 41 6.70 0.21 11.54
C GLY A 41 5.80 -0.48 10.53
N HIS A 42 6.33 -0.88 9.39
CA HIS A 42 5.59 -1.62 8.38
C HIS A 42 5.04 -2.96 8.92
N ASN A 43 5.86 -3.71 9.69
CA ASN A 43 5.40 -4.96 10.30
C ASN A 43 4.26 -4.73 11.31
N VAL A 44 4.32 -3.66 12.10
CA VAL A 44 3.22 -3.28 13.00
C VAL A 44 1.96 -2.97 12.20
N MET A 45 2.07 -2.18 11.13
CA MET A 45 0.95 -1.86 10.25
C MET A 45 0.32 -3.12 9.65
N LEU A 46 1.14 -4.03 9.11
CA LEU A 46 0.64 -5.30 8.57
C LEU A 46 -0.04 -6.16 9.63
N GLY A 47 0.50 -6.21 10.86
CA GLY A 47 -0.09 -6.95 11.97
C GLY A 47 -1.47 -6.42 12.35
N VAL A 48 -1.63 -5.08 12.40
CA VAL A 48 -2.94 -4.44 12.64
C VAL A 48 -3.90 -4.74 11.49
N ALA A 49 -3.46 -4.58 10.24
CA ALA A 49 -4.29 -4.89 9.07
C ALA A 49 -4.72 -6.36 9.05
N ASP A 50 -3.83 -7.29 9.36
CA ASP A 50 -4.13 -8.72 9.43
C ASP A 50 -5.15 -9.04 10.53
N SER A 51 -5.05 -8.40 11.70
CA SER A 51 -6.05 -8.50 12.76
C SER A 51 -7.44 -8.03 12.29
N TRP A 52 -7.50 -6.86 11.64
CA TRP A 52 -8.75 -6.32 11.12
C TRP A 52 -9.38 -7.19 10.04
N VAL A 53 -8.55 -7.79 9.18
CA VAL A 53 -9.03 -8.80 8.21
C VAL A 53 -9.61 -10.01 8.92
N GLY A 54 -8.97 -10.51 9.99
CA GLY A 54 -9.46 -11.63 10.78
C GLY A 54 -10.81 -11.34 11.45
N GLU A 55 -11.02 -10.11 11.89
CA GLU A 55 -12.32 -9.66 12.47
C GLU A 55 -13.41 -9.54 11.39
N ALA A 56 -13.07 -8.94 10.24
CA ALA A 56 -14.03 -8.73 9.14
C ALA A 56 -14.39 -10.04 8.41
N PHE A 57 -13.43 -10.97 8.34
CA PHE A 57 -13.55 -12.23 7.60
C PHE A 57 -13.10 -13.42 8.46
N PRO A 58 -13.92 -13.88 9.41
CA PRO A 58 -13.61 -15.05 10.24
C PRO A 58 -13.35 -16.33 9.42
N SER A 59 -13.93 -16.41 8.22
CA SER A 59 -13.60 -17.41 7.20
C SER A 59 -13.48 -16.71 5.84
N ALA A 60 -12.34 -16.89 5.19
CA ALA A 60 -12.07 -16.30 3.88
C ALA A 60 -12.17 -17.31 2.72
N THR A 61 -12.59 -18.54 2.99
CA THR A 61 -12.73 -19.59 1.97
C THR A 61 -13.74 -19.17 0.89
N GLY A 62 -13.30 -19.16 -0.36
CA GLY A 62 -14.11 -18.75 -1.51
C GLY A 62 -14.18 -17.25 -1.75
N LEU A 63 -13.65 -16.43 -0.84
CA LEU A 63 -13.57 -14.98 -1.00
C LEU A 63 -12.35 -14.57 -1.81
N THR A 64 -12.46 -13.38 -2.41
CA THR A 64 -11.43 -12.78 -3.25
C THR A 64 -10.86 -11.53 -2.61
N ALA A 65 -9.54 -11.35 -2.75
CA ALA A 65 -8.86 -10.14 -2.30
C ALA A 65 -8.03 -9.53 -3.43
N LEU A 66 -7.96 -8.21 -3.47
CA LEU A 66 -7.01 -7.46 -4.30
C LEU A 66 -5.94 -6.84 -3.41
N ASP A 67 -4.69 -7.16 -3.69
CA ASP A 67 -3.51 -6.49 -3.10
C ASP A 67 -2.92 -5.54 -4.14
N ALA A 68 -3.31 -4.27 -4.06
CA ALA A 68 -2.95 -3.22 -5.01
C ALA A 68 -1.68 -2.50 -4.56
N GLY A 69 -0.57 -2.75 -5.26
CA GLY A 69 0.78 -2.35 -4.84
C GLY A 69 1.40 -3.41 -3.92
N CYS A 70 1.38 -4.67 -4.37
CA CYS A 70 1.73 -5.82 -3.54
C CYS A 70 3.21 -5.89 -3.12
N GLY A 71 4.10 -5.13 -3.76
CA GLY A 71 5.52 -5.12 -3.47
C GLY A 71 6.14 -6.51 -3.58
N THR A 72 6.69 -7.03 -2.48
CA THR A 72 7.27 -8.39 -2.41
C THR A 72 6.30 -9.45 -1.90
N GLY A 73 5.02 -9.11 -1.73
CA GLY A 73 3.93 -10.06 -1.46
C GLY A 73 3.69 -10.40 0.01
N LEU A 74 4.22 -9.64 0.96
CA LEU A 74 4.06 -9.95 2.39
C LEU A 74 2.59 -10.07 2.78
N PHE A 75 1.76 -9.11 2.37
CA PHE A 75 0.34 -9.13 2.71
C PHE A 75 -0.46 -10.07 1.79
N SER A 76 -0.10 -10.16 0.51
CA SER A 76 -0.68 -11.16 -0.41
C SER A 76 -0.61 -12.57 0.16
N LEU A 77 0.56 -12.97 0.70
CA LEU A 77 0.73 -14.30 1.29
C LEU A 77 -0.05 -14.45 2.60
N ALA A 78 -0.14 -13.41 3.41
CA ALA A 78 -0.96 -13.43 4.63
C ALA A 78 -2.44 -13.68 4.29
N LEU A 79 -2.98 -12.96 3.30
CA LEU A 79 -4.36 -13.14 2.82
C LEU A 79 -4.59 -14.54 2.25
N ALA A 80 -3.65 -15.05 1.45
CA ALA A 80 -3.75 -16.39 0.86
C ALA A 80 -3.77 -17.49 1.94
N ARG A 81 -2.97 -17.35 3.00
CA ARG A 81 -2.98 -18.26 4.16
C ARG A 81 -4.29 -18.22 4.93
N ARG A 82 -5.01 -17.09 4.94
CA ARG A 82 -6.37 -16.98 5.50
C ARG A 82 -7.45 -17.65 4.65
N GLY A 83 -7.13 -18.01 3.39
CA GLY A 83 -8.04 -18.71 2.49
C GLY A 83 -8.54 -17.89 1.31
N PHE A 84 -8.19 -16.61 1.22
CA PHE A 84 -8.54 -15.79 0.05
C PHE A 84 -7.89 -16.30 -1.24
N LYS A 85 -8.59 -16.11 -2.36
CA LYS A 85 -7.97 -16.03 -3.68
C LYS A 85 -7.49 -14.60 -3.88
N VAL A 86 -6.18 -14.41 -4.02
CA VAL A 86 -5.56 -13.08 -4.02
C VAL A 86 -5.12 -12.70 -5.43
N ALA A 87 -5.62 -11.59 -5.91
CA ALA A 87 -5.17 -10.89 -7.09
C ALA A 87 -4.15 -9.84 -6.63
N SER A 88 -2.88 -9.98 -7.04
CA SER A 88 -1.78 -9.11 -6.59
C SER A 88 -1.23 -8.32 -7.76
N SER A 89 -1.21 -7.01 -7.66
CA SER A 89 -0.69 -6.14 -8.72
C SER A 89 0.32 -5.14 -8.17
N ASP A 90 1.34 -4.83 -8.97
CA ASP A 90 2.29 -3.75 -8.67
C ASP A 90 2.64 -2.99 -9.95
N LEU A 91 2.96 -1.71 -9.81
CA LEU A 91 3.42 -0.87 -10.92
C LEU A 91 4.76 -1.38 -11.49
N ALA A 92 5.62 -1.93 -10.62
CA ALA A 92 6.95 -2.42 -10.95
C ALA A 92 6.93 -3.92 -11.28
N PRO A 93 7.28 -4.34 -12.51
CA PRO A 93 7.31 -5.76 -12.90
C PRO A 93 8.17 -6.64 -11.97
N GLN A 94 9.30 -6.11 -11.47
CA GLN A 94 10.16 -6.86 -10.54
C GLN A 94 9.49 -7.15 -9.21
N MET A 95 8.63 -6.24 -8.70
CA MET A 95 7.86 -6.44 -7.47
C MET A 95 6.80 -7.52 -7.69
N ALA A 96 5.99 -7.44 -8.75
CA ALA A 96 5.01 -8.46 -9.08
C ALA A 96 5.67 -9.85 -9.25
N ALA A 97 6.83 -9.92 -9.92
CA ALA A 97 7.59 -11.16 -10.07
C ALA A 97 8.14 -11.67 -8.72
N ALA A 98 8.55 -10.79 -7.81
CA ALA A 98 8.96 -11.17 -6.46
C ALA A 98 7.81 -11.77 -5.65
N THR A 99 6.61 -11.17 -5.72
CA THR A 99 5.39 -11.72 -5.11
C THR A 99 5.07 -13.11 -5.65
N ALA A 100 5.14 -13.31 -6.98
CA ALA A 100 4.91 -14.62 -7.59
C ALA A 100 5.91 -15.68 -7.11
N ARG A 101 7.21 -15.33 -7.03
CA ARG A 101 8.23 -16.22 -6.48
C ARG A 101 8.00 -16.55 -5.00
N ALA A 102 7.62 -15.56 -4.20
CA ALA A 102 7.31 -15.77 -2.79
C ALA A 102 6.09 -16.68 -2.61
N ALA A 103 5.04 -16.52 -3.43
CA ALA A 103 3.87 -17.38 -3.44
C ALA A 103 4.24 -18.84 -3.80
N ALA A 104 5.08 -19.03 -4.83
CA ALA A 104 5.56 -20.35 -5.24
C ALA A 104 6.38 -21.02 -4.12
N ALA A 105 7.31 -20.28 -3.52
CA ALA A 105 8.12 -20.79 -2.40
C ALA A 105 7.29 -21.16 -1.16
N ALA A 106 6.14 -20.50 -0.97
CA ALA A 106 5.20 -20.78 0.12
C ALA A 106 4.15 -21.87 -0.22
N GLY A 107 4.15 -22.42 -1.45
CA GLY A 107 3.13 -23.39 -1.90
C GLY A 107 1.75 -22.78 -2.08
N LEU A 108 1.67 -21.48 -2.44
CA LEU A 108 0.43 -20.72 -2.55
C LEU A 108 0.14 -20.24 -3.99
N SER A 109 0.80 -20.83 -5.00
CA SER A 109 0.64 -20.43 -6.41
C SER A 109 -0.78 -20.63 -6.96
N ASP A 110 -1.55 -21.53 -6.38
CA ASP A 110 -2.95 -21.78 -6.72
C ASP A 110 -3.91 -20.71 -6.15
N ARG A 111 -3.43 -19.90 -5.19
CA ARG A 111 -4.22 -18.88 -4.50
C ARG A 111 -3.80 -17.45 -4.83
N VAL A 112 -2.58 -17.22 -5.31
CA VAL A 112 -2.04 -15.88 -5.57
C VAL A 112 -1.71 -15.74 -7.05
N SER A 113 -2.42 -14.86 -7.73
CA SER A 113 -2.11 -14.43 -9.10
C SER A 113 -1.43 -13.06 -9.07
N CYS A 114 -0.35 -12.89 -9.86
CA CYS A 114 0.47 -11.67 -9.84
C CYS A 114 0.66 -11.11 -11.24
N TRP A 115 0.54 -9.79 -11.40
CA TRP A 115 0.85 -9.12 -12.66
C TRP A 115 1.32 -7.68 -12.42
N ALA A 116 2.01 -7.11 -13.41
CA ALA A 116 2.40 -5.70 -13.40
C ALA A 116 1.31 -4.86 -14.06
N SER A 117 0.84 -3.82 -13.39
CA SER A 117 -0.21 -2.93 -13.91
C SER A 117 -0.19 -1.58 -13.20
N ASP A 118 -0.63 -0.55 -13.92
CA ASP A 118 -1.05 0.70 -13.27
C ASP A 118 -2.31 0.44 -12.44
N LEU A 119 -2.40 1.11 -11.29
CA LEU A 119 -3.49 0.92 -10.34
C LEU A 119 -4.85 1.20 -10.98
N GLU A 120 -4.95 2.23 -11.80
CA GLU A 120 -6.18 2.62 -12.50
C GLU A 120 -6.59 1.65 -13.63
N SER A 121 -5.67 0.78 -14.06
CA SER A 121 -5.97 -0.24 -15.08
C SER A 121 -6.48 -1.54 -14.48
N ILE A 122 -6.48 -1.67 -13.15
CA ILE A 122 -7.00 -2.86 -12.48
C ILE A 122 -8.52 -2.89 -12.64
N THR A 123 -9.04 -4.04 -12.99
CA THR A 123 -10.48 -4.29 -13.12
C THR A 123 -10.91 -5.46 -12.25
N GLY A 124 -12.21 -5.66 -12.12
CA GLY A 124 -12.76 -6.76 -11.33
C GLY A 124 -13.57 -6.27 -10.13
N SER A 125 -13.91 -7.20 -9.25
CA SER A 125 -14.66 -6.93 -8.04
C SER A 125 -14.23 -7.91 -6.95
N TYR A 126 -13.87 -7.39 -5.77
CA TYR A 126 -13.22 -8.15 -4.72
C TYR A 126 -13.93 -7.93 -3.38
N ASP A 127 -13.92 -8.94 -2.52
CA ASP A 127 -14.52 -8.86 -1.19
C ASP A 127 -13.66 -8.01 -0.25
N LEU A 128 -12.34 -8.09 -0.42
CA LEU A 128 -11.35 -7.26 0.25
C LEU A 128 -10.46 -6.57 -0.78
N VAL A 129 -10.22 -5.28 -0.62
CA VAL A 129 -9.20 -4.54 -1.38
C VAL A 129 -8.23 -3.92 -0.39
N ASN A 130 -6.93 -4.12 -0.58
CA ASN A 130 -5.93 -3.40 0.19
C ASN A 130 -4.93 -2.66 -0.69
N CYS A 131 -4.42 -1.53 -0.19
CA CYS A 131 -3.43 -0.70 -0.86
C CYS A 131 -2.53 -0.02 0.17
N PHE A 132 -1.35 -0.62 0.43
CA PHE A 132 -0.44 -0.17 1.47
C PHE A 132 0.81 0.49 0.91
N ASP A 133 1.17 1.65 1.45
CA ASP A 133 2.37 2.42 1.13
C ASP A 133 2.51 2.82 -0.37
N VAL A 134 1.40 2.85 -1.10
CA VAL A 134 1.31 3.27 -2.50
C VAL A 134 0.76 4.70 -2.60
N LEU A 135 -0.43 4.94 -2.03
CA LEU A 135 -1.13 6.22 -2.13
C LEU A 135 -0.36 7.38 -1.50
N ILE A 136 0.58 7.09 -0.60
CA ILE A 136 1.48 8.07 0.03
C ILE A 136 2.37 8.82 -0.98
N HIS A 137 2.50 8.34 -2.20
CA HIS A 137 3.31 8.95 -3.24
C HIS A 137 2.54 9.93 -4.13
N TYR A 138 1.23 10.06 -3.94
CA TYR A 138 0.36 10.85 -4.83
C TYR A 138 -0.20 12.09 -4.14
N PRO A 139 -0.19 13.26 -4.80
CA PRO A 139 -0.85 14.47 -4.31
C PRO A 139 -2.36 14.27 -4.13
N ALA A 140 -3.03 15.20 -3.42
CA ALA A 140 -4.41 15.05 -2.96
C ALA A 140 -5.42 14.68 -4.05
N GLU A 141 -5.34 15.30 -5.24
CA GLU A 141 -6.27 15.04 -6.34
C GLU A 141 -6.08 13.64 -6.95
N PRO A 142 -4.86 13.23 -7.42
CA PRO A 142 -4.63 11.85 -7.85
C PRO A 142 -4.88 10.82 -6.74
N PHE A 143 -4.55 11.14 -5.48
CA PHE A 143 -4.87 10.29 -4.33
C PHE A 143 -6.37 9.99 -4.26
N ALA A 144 -7.22 11.03 -4.31
CA ALA A 144 -8.67 10.87 -4.24
C ALA A 144 -9.21 10.05 -5.42
N ALA A 145 -8.72 10.29 -6.65
CA ALA A 145 -9.12 9.55 -7.83
C ALA A 145 -8.76 8.05 -7.72
N MET A 146 -7.53 7.74 -7.26
CA MET A 146 -7.08 6.36 -7.04
C MET A 146 -7.86 5.67 -5.93
N LEU A 147 -8.14 6.37 -4.82
CA LEU A 147 -8.95 5.83 -3.73
C LEU A 147 -10.37 5.53 -4.20
N SER A 148 -10.98 6.40 -4.99
CA SER A 148 -12.30 6.16 -5.59
C SER A 148 -12.29 4.97 -6.54
N HIS A 149 -11.23 4.80 -7.33
CA HIS A 149 -11.07 3.63 -8.20
C HIS A 149 -10.99 2.34 -7.39
N LEU A 150 -10.13 2.28 -6.35
CA LEU A 150 -10.03 1.12 -5.45
C LEU A 150 -11.38 0.81 -4.77
N ALA A 151 -12.08 1.85 -4.33
CA ALA A 151 -13.42 1.70 -3.76
C ALA A 151 -14.41 1.09 -4.76
N SER A 152 -14.32 1.43 -6.07
CA SER A 152 -15.18 0.86 -7.11
C SER A 152 -14.97 -0.64 -7.31
N LEU A 153 -13.76 -1.13 -7.06
CA LEU A 153 -13.40 -2.55 -7.14
C LEU A 153 -13.78 -3.33 -5.86
N CYS A 154 -14.11 -2.64 -4.77
CA CYS A 154 -14.36 -3.22 -3.47
C CYS A 154 -15.86 -3.47 -3.24
N ARG A 155 -16.24 -4.72 -2.93
CA ARG A 155 -17.60 -5.10 -2.52
C ARG A 155 -17.82 -5.04 -1.01
N GLY A 156 -16.77 -5.25 -0.23
CA GLY A 156 -16.81 -5.38 1.22
C GLY A 156 -15.91 -4.38 1.92
N THR A 157 -14.70 -4.80 2.27
CA THR A 157 -13.75 -4.03 3.09
C THR A 157 -12.60 -3.49 2.23
N LEU A 158 -12.32 -2.20 2.40
CA LEU A 158 -11.18 -1.50 1.81
C LEU A 158 -10.20 -1.11 2.92
N LEU A 159 -8.96 -1.58 2.81
CA LEU A 159 -7.84 -1.21 3.69
C LEU A 159 -6.79 -0.43 2.91
N PHE A 160 -6.35 0.69 3.43
CA PHE A 160 -5.29 1.46 2.77
C PHE A 160 -4.49 2.29 3.76
N THR A 161 -3.30 2.72 3.34
CA THR A 161 -2.49 3.65 4.12
C THR A 161 -2.34 4.99 3.42
N TYR A 162 -2.23 6.06 4.22
CA TYR A 162 -1.84 7.37 3.75
C TYR A 162 -0.90 8.04 4.76
N ALA A 163 -0.10 8.99 4.29
CA ALA A 163 0.73 9.81 5.17
C ALA A 163 -0.12 10.99 5.71
N PRO A 164 -0.40 11.03 7.03
CA PRO A 164 -1.26 12.07 7.58
C PRO A 164 -0.55 13.43 7.57
N TYR A 165 -1.30 14.49 7.26
CA TYR A 165 -0.79 15.84 7.33
C TYR A 165 -0.35 16.17 8.76
N SER A 166 0.89 16.64 8.89
CA SER A 166 1.46 17.12 10.15
C SER A 166 2.10 18.49 9.91
N PRO A 167 1.69 19.56 10.66
CA PRO A 167 2.32 20.86 10.54
C PRO A 167 3.82 20.84 10.81
N VAL A 168 4.25 20.00 11.75
CA VAL A 168 5.68 19.83 12.09
C VAL A 168 6.44 19.20 10.93
N LEU A 169 5.92 18.11 10.34
CA LEU A 169 6.53 17.47 9.19
C LEU A 169 6.52 18.39 7.96
N ALA A 170 5.45 19.16 7.76
CA ALA A 170 5.36 20.14 6.68
C ALA A 170 6.43 21.25 6.84
N ALA A 171 6.64 21.73 8.07
CA ALA A 171 7.70 22.69 8.37
C ALA A 171 9.09 22.09 8.13
N MET A 172 9.33 20.85 8.59
CA MET A 172 10.59 20.13 8.37
C MET A 172 10.86 19.89 6.88
N HIS A 173 9.83 19.53 6.09
CA HIS A 173 9.97 19.41 4.64
C HIS A 173 10.32 20.73 3.97
N ARG A 174 9.74 21.85 4.43
CA ARG A 174 10.06 23.19 3.90
C ARG A 174 11.51 23.59 4.21
N VAL A 175 12.02 23.27 5.39
CA VAL A 175 13.41 23.50 5.80
C VAL A 175 14.34 22.48 5.12
N GLY A 176 13.94 21.21 5.02
CA GLY A 176 14.69 20.13 4.35
C GLY A 176 14.84 20.33 2.85
N GLY A 177 14.01 21.17 2.20
CA GLY A 177 14.13 21.56 0.80
C GLY A 177 15.46 22.26 0.44
N TYR A 178 16.22 22.71 1.44
CA TYR A 178 17.57 23.25 1.27
C TYR A 178 18.67 22.15 1.14
N PHE A 179 18.33 20.87 1.37
CA PHE A 179 19.29 19.79 1.17
C PHE A 179 19.17 19.20 -0.24
N PRO A 180 20.29 18.87 -0.91
CA PRO A 180 20.26 18.37 -2.28
C PRO A 180 19.36 17.13 -2.39
N HIS A 181 18.34 17.23 -3.24
CA HIS A 181 17.43 16.15 -3.56
C HIS A 181 18.22 15.06 -4.29
N SER A 182 18.62 14.01 -3.60
CA SER A 182 19.16 12.85 -4.29
C SER A 182 18.00 12.19 -5.05
N GLN A 183 18.20 11.85 -6.32
CA GLN A 183 17.25 11.09 -7.18
C GLN A 183 16.89 9.68 -6.60
N ARG A 184 17.25 9.44 -5.35
CA ARG A 184 17.08 8.16 -4.63
C ARG A 184 15.91 8.14 -3.65
N ARG A 185 15.03 9.14 -3.68
CA ARG A 185 13.86 9.23 -2.77
C ARG A 185 12.60 9.45 -3.59
N THR A 186 11.54 8.72 -3.23
CA THR A 186 10.16 9.07 -3.62
C THR A 186 9.66 10.10 -2.61
N ASP A 187 9.03 11.17 -3.11
CA ASP A 187 8.43 12.18 -2.25
C ASP A 187 7.16 11.62 -1.60
N ILE A 188 7.08 11.68 -0.27
CA ILE A 188 5.89 11.33 0.47
C ILE A 188 4.97 12.55 0.48
N GLN A 189 3.73 12.36 0.03
CA GLN A 189 2.69 13.37 -0.03
C GLN A 189 1.79 13.25 1.21
N MET A 190 1.71 14.34 1.97
CA MET A 190 0.87 14.38 3.17
C MET A 190 -0.58 14.74 2.82
N ILE A 191 -1.53 13.90 3.25
CA ILE A 191 -2.95 14.06 2.95
C ILE A 191 -3.70 14.45 4.23
N ARG A 192 -4.65 15.36 4.12
CA ARG A 192 -5.54 15.73 5.23
C ARG A 192 -6.64 14.69 5.39
N GLU A 193 -6.98 14.33 6.61
CA GLU A 193 -8.04 13.37 6.90
C GLU A 193 -9.39 13.76 6.27
N ALA A 194 -9.71 15.06 6.20
CA ALA A 194 -10.91 15.54 5.53
C ALA A 194 -10.97 15.12 4.05
N THR A 195 -9.83 15.17 3.33
CA THR A 195 -9.74 14.69 1.93
C THR A 195 -10.01 13.19 1.83
N VAL A 196 -9.47 12.40 2.77
CA VAL A 196 -9.70 10.95 2.83
C VAL A 196 -11.19 10.65 3.06
N ARG A 197 -11.80 11.28 4.05
CA ARG A 197 -13.23 11.09 4.38
C ARG A 197 -14.14 11.50 3.24
N GLN A 198 -13.84 12.61 2.57
CA GLN A 198 -14.61 13.07 1.42
C GLN A 198 -14.53 12.08 0.26
N ALA A 199 -13.31 11.65 -0.12
CA ALA A 199 -13.12 10.68 -1.21
C ALA A 199 -13.83 9.33 -0.93
N LEU A 200 -13.84 8.86 0.31
CA LEU A 200 -14.58 7.67 0.70
C LEU A 200 -16.10 7.89 0.58
N ALA A 201 -16.62 9.01 1.09
CA ALA A 201 -18.04 9.34 1.03
C ALA A 201 -18.53 9.45 -0.43
N ASP A 202 -17.77 10.15 -1.28
CA ASP A 202 -18.08 10.30 -2.71
C ASP A 202 -18.07 8.95 -3.45
N SER A 203 -17.34 7.96 -2.93
CA SER A 203 -17.25 6.59 -3.46
C SER A 203 -18.26 5.64 -2.83
N GLY A 204 -19.16 6.11 -1.98
CA GLY A 204 -20.16 5.28 -1.28
C GLY A 204 -19.55 4.33 -0.23
N MET A 205 -18.37 4.68 0.29
CA MET A 205 -17.70 3.92 1.35
C MET A 205 -17.88 4.62 2.70
N ARG A 206 -18.09 3.84 3.76
CA ARG A 206 -18.13 4.34 5.13
C ARG A 206 -16.77 4.17 5.78
N PHE A 207 -16.22 5.25 6.32
CA PHE A 207 -15.04 5.20 7.18
C PHE A 207 -15.39 4.44 8.47
N ARG A 208 -14.71 3.36 8.75
CA ARG A 208 -14.95 2.49 9.92
C ARG A 208 -14.03 2.83 11.07
N ARG A 209 -12.74 2.75 10.84
CA ARG A 209 -11.69 3.03 11.82
C ARG A 209 -10.38 3.42 11.16
N ALA A 210 -9.50 4.02 11.95
CA ALA A 210 -8.13 4.28 11.54
C ALA A 210 -7.18 4.10 12.71
N GLU A 211 -5.95 3.69 12.42
CA GLU A 211 -4.89 3.59 13.39
C GLU A 211 -3.63 4.27 12.90
N ARG A 212 -3.02 5.07 13.77
CA ARG A 212 -1.75 5.74 13.50
C ARG A 212 -0.60 4.81 13.84
N VAL A 213 0.17 4.43 12.84
CA VAL A 213 1.39 3.65 13.03
C VAL A 213 2.59 4.58 12.90
N GLY A 214 3.37 4.70 13.98
CA GLY A 214 4.58 5.53 14.03
C GLY A 214 5.73 4.78 14.67
N LYS A 215 6.82 4.55 13.92
CA LYS A 215 8.08 3.94 14.37
C LYS A 215 9.26 4.61 13.69
N GLY A 216 9.94 5.52 14.39
CA GLY A 216 11.09 6.24 13.84
C GLY A 216 10.76 7.00 12.57
N PHE A 217 11.20 6.51 11.41
CA PHE A 217 10.97 7.15 10.11
C PHE A 217 9.75 6.61 9.35
N TYR A 218 8.99 5.69 9.91
CA TYR A 218 7.74 5.18 9.34
C TYR A 218 6.55 5.84 10.06
N HIS A 219 5.76 6.61 9.32
CA HIS A 219 4.59 7.31 9.85
C HIS A 219 3.45 7.26 8.84
N VAL A 220 2.46 6.42 9.11
CA VAL A 220 1.27 6.28 8.28
C VAL A 220 0.01 6.24 9.13
N MET A 221 -1.12 6.51 8.50
CA MET A 221 -2.44 6.20 9.00
C MET A 221 -2.97 4.99 8.21
N LEU A 222 -3.22 3.88 8.89
CA LEU A 222 -3.96 2.74 8.35
C LEU A 222 -5.45 3.03 8.51
N VAL A 223 -6.24 2.84 7.45
CA VAL A 223 -7.68 3.08 7.42
C VAL A 223 -8.42 1.83 6.98
N GLU A 224 -9.54 1.56 7.65
CA GLU A 224 -10.56 0.62 7.22
C GLU A 224 -11.82 1.40 6.80
N ALA A 225 -12.30 1.07 5.61
CA ALA A 225 -13.59 1.52 5.11
C ALA A 225 -14.40 0.31 4.60
N SER A 226 -15.72 0.41 4.60
CA SER A 226 -16.60 -0.64 4.08
C SER A 226 -17.74 -0.08 3.27
N ARG A 227 -18.27 -0.88 2.35
CA ARG A 227 -19.58 -0.61 1.77
C ARG A 227 -20.64 -0.56 2.90
N GLY A 228 -21.61 0.32 2.72
CA GLY A 228 -22.73 0.46 3.64
C GLY A 228 -23.71 -0.70 3.56
#